data_90ee3c1b32e0486d44c925eeaa7251ac
#
_entry.id   90ee3c1b32e0486d44c925eeaa7251ac
#
_cell.length_a   1.000
_cell.length_b   1.000
_cell.length_c   1.000
_cell.angle_alpha   90.00
_cell.angle_beta   90.00
_cell.angle_gamma   90.00
#
_symmetry.space_group_name_H-M   'P 1'
#
loop_
_entity.id
_entity.type
_entity.pdbx_description
1 polymer ?
#
loop_
_entity_poly.entity_id
_entity_poly.type
_entity_poly.pdbx_seq_one_letter_code
_entity_poly.pdbx_strand_id
1 'polypeptide(L)'
;MERGFCTAGCSALSWHTKDGKHLWGRNYDFDRLAEGTQVTFLPRGTAYAPVAGGSGETLRYACAGTGLLLPQNPVLYEGLNDQGLMGGQLYYRSFAAYPDGLDTGKRPVQPPFLLLHLLGQCATVEEAVRCL
;
A
#
# COMPACT_ATOMS: atom_id res chain seq x y z
N MET A 1 32.81 10.26 -11.03
CA MET A 1 31.49 10.28 -10.38
C MET A 1 30.86 8.91 -10.64
N GLU A 2 31.13 7.96 -9.75
CA GLU A 2 30.56 6.61 -9.86
C GLU A 2 29.05 6.72 -9.67
N ARG A 3 28.29 6.37 -10.69
CA ARG A 3 26.86 6.12 -10.54
C ARG A 3 26.71 4.82 -9.77
N GLY A 4 26.55 4.92 -8.47
CA GLY A 4 26.17 3.77 -7.67
C GLY A 4 24.88 3.21 -8.24
N PHE A 5 24.95 2.00 -8.79
CA PHE A 5 23.77 1.24 -9.17
C PHE A 5 22.90 1.08 -7.90
N CYS A 6 21.72 1.61 -7.95
CA CYS A 6 20.76 1.35 -6.90
C CYS A 6 20.29 -0.10 -7.04
N THR A 7 20.61 -0.90 -6.04
CA THR A 7 20.25 -2.32 -5.96
C THR A 7 18.86 -2.57 -5.35
N ALA A 8 18.11 -1.52 -5.07
CA ALA A 8 16.75 -1.65 -4.55
C ALA A 8 15.76 -1.86 -5.69
N GLY A 9 14.97 -2.89 -5.59
CA GLY A 9 13.90 -3.23 -6.51
C GLY A 9 12.85 -4.11 -5.86
N CYS A 10 11.69 -4.21 -6.46
CA CYS A 10 10.61 -5.08 -6.00
C CYS A 10 10.04 -5.83 -7.18
N SER A 11 9.64 -7.08 -6.95
CA SER A 11 8.92 -7.89 -7.92
C SER A 11 7.64 -8.42 -7.29
N ALA A 12 6.55 -8.45 -8.03
CA ALA A 12 5.29 -9.01 -7.58
C ALA A 12 4.71 -9.94 -8.63
N LEU A 13 3.99 -10.94 -8.18
CA LEU A 13 3.34 -11.94 -9.00
C LEU A 13 1.96 -12.27 -8.45
N SER A 14 1.00 -12.37 -9.36
CA SER A 14 -0.35 -12.82 -9.05
C SER A 14 -0.70 -14.01 -9.96
N TRP A 15 -1.27 -15.07 -9.40
CA TRP A 15 -1.62 -16.26 -10.17
C TRP A 15 -2.80 -17.02 -9.57
N HIS A 16 -3.41 -17.89 -10.37
CA HIS A 16 -4.42 -18.82 -9.92
C HIS A 16 -3.84 -20.23 -9.80
N THR A 17 -4.15 -20.91 -8.71
CA THR A 17 -3.82 -22.32 -8.53
C THR A 17 -4.77 -23.20 -9.36
N LYS A 18 -4.41 -24.49 -9.55
CA LYS A 18 -5.25 -25.44 -10.28
C LYS A 18 -6.60 -25.68 -9.60
N ASP A 19 -6.67 -25.51 -8.28
CA ASP A 19 -7.89 -25.62 -7.48
C ASP A 19 -8.66 -24.30 -7.35
N GLY A 20 -8.31 -23.29 -8.16
CA GLY A 20 -9.04 -22.04 -8.30
C GLY A 20 -8.75 -20.98 -7.23
N LYS A 21 -7.74 -21.18 -6.37
CA LYS A 21 -7.34 -20.15 -5.41
C LYS A 21 -6.53 -19.07 -6.08
N HIS A 22 -6.77 -17.84 -5.69
CA HIS A 22 -5.98 -16.70 -6.11
C HIS A 22 -4.85 -16.45 -5.11
N LEU A 23 -3.62 -16.39 -5.60
CA LEU A 23 -2.43 -16.12 -4.82
C LEU A 23 -1.75 -14.85 -5.31
N TRP A 24 -1.17 -14.13 -4.38
CA TRP A 24 -0.33 -12.97 -4.64
C TRP A 24 0.93 -13.05 -3.77
N GLY A 25 2.06 -12.68 -4.32
CA GLY A 25 3.31 -12.67 -3.59
C GLY A 25 4.28 -11.65 -4.19
N ARG A 26 5.26 -11.25 -3.37
CA ARG A 26 6.26 -10.27 -3.78
C ARG A 26 7.60 -10.47 -3.08
N ASN A 27 8.65 -9.87 -3.65
CA ASN A 27 9.90 -9.56 -2.98
C ASN A 27 9.91 -8.09 -2.58
N TYR A 28 10.44 -7.83 -1.39
CA TYR A 28 10.67 -6.48 -0.87
C TYR A 28 12.18 -6.26 -0.82
N ASP A 29 12.75 -5.78 -1.92
CA ASP A 29 14.19 -5.65 -2.07
C ASP A 29 14.63 -4.20 -1.85
N PHE A 30 15.26 -3.95 -0.72
CA PHE A 30 15.85 -2.67 -0.36
C PHE A 30 17.27 -2.87 0.13
N ASP A 31 18.11 -1.85 -0.07
CA ASP A 31 19.51 -1.80 0.38
C ASP A 31 19.67 -1.50 1.88
N ARG A 32 18.57 -1.48 2.63
CA ARG A 32 18.51 -1.22 4.07
C ARG A 32 17.62 -2.25 4.75
N LEU A 33 17.94 -2.50 6.03
CA LEU A 33 17.03 -3.24 6.88
C LEU A 33 15.71 -2.49 7.03
N ALA A 34 14.60 -3.20 6.87
CA ALA A 34 13.25 -2.67 7.09
C ALA A 34 12.94 -2.72 8.61
N GLU A 35 13.67 -1.94 9.40
CA GLU A 35 13.50 -1.89 10.85
C GLU A 35 12.08 -1.48 11.22
N GLY A 36 11.53 -2.15 12.24
CA GLY A 36 10.15 -1.93 12.70
C GLY A 36 9.06 -2.53 11.80
N THR A 37 9.43 -3.17 10.68
CA THR A 37 8.46 -3.88 9.85
C THR A 37 7.91 -5.11 10.58
N GLN A 38 6.59 -5.25 10.56
CA GLN A 38 5.90 -6.35 11.24
C GLN A 38 4.64 -6.75 10.50
N VAL A 39 4.17 -7.97 10.74
CA VAL A 39 2.84 -8.38 10.34
C VAL A 39 1.82 -7.68 11.23
N THR A 40 0.86 -7.05 10.61
CA THR A 40 -0.11 -6.18 11.29
C THR A 40 -1.52 -6.56 10.89
N PHE A 41 -2.43 -6.52 11.86
CA PHE A 41 -3.85 -6.60 11.64
C PHE A 41 -4.51 -5.29 12.08
N LEU A 42 -5.31 -4.72 11.19
CA LEU A 42 -6.03 -3.46 11.38
C LEU A 42 -7.54 -3.73 11.29
N PRO A 43 -8.27 -3.70 12.40
CA PRO A 43 -9.71 -3.92 12.42
C PRO A 43 -10.48 -2.86 11.61
N ARG A 44 -11.70 -3.18 11.21
CA ARG A 44 -12.67 -2.18 10.71
C ARG A 44 -12.82 -1.05 11.73
N GLY A 45 -12.94 0.17 11.27
CA GLY A 45 -13.01 1.35 12.12
C GLY A 45 -11.67 1.86 12.63
N THR A 46 -10.53 1.20 12.31
CA THR A 46 -9.22 1.75 12.62
C THR A 46 -9.05 3.11 11.94
N ALA A 47 -8.70 4.12 12.73
CA ALA A 47 -8.46 5.46 12.22
C ALA A 47 -7.10 5.54 11.51
N TYR A 48 -7.06 6.26 10.40
CA TYR A 48 -5.85 6.58 9.66
C TYR A 48 -6.02 7.91 8.93
N ALA A 49 -4.92 8.50 8.47
CA ALA A 49 -4.96 9.71 7.65
C ALA A 49 -4.27 9.45 6.30
N PRO A 50 -4.97 9.55 5.16
CA PRO A 50 -4.37 9.35 3.84
C PRO A 50 -3.36 10.42 3.46
N VAL A 51 -3.37 11.54 4.18
CA VAL A 51 -2.40 12.64 4.09
C VAL A 51 -1.93 12.98 5.50
N ALA A 52 -0.62 13.07 5.73
CA ALA A 52 -0.06 13.45 7.01
C ALA A 52 -0.58 14.84 7.44
N GLY A 53 -1.12 14.92 8.65
CA GLY A 53 -1.74 16.16 9.16
C GLY A 53 -3.09 16.52 8.55
N GLY A 54 -3.62 15.69 7.64
CA GLY A 54 -4.95 15.84 7.06
C GLY A 54 -6.08 15.31 7.94
N SER A 55 -7.30 15.40 7.45
CA SER A 55 -8.48 14.83 8.12
C SER A 55 -8.39 13.30 8.15
N GLY A 56 -8.65 12.73 9.33
CA GLY A 56 -8.68 11.29 9.51
C GLY A 56 -9.87 10.63 8.81
N GLU A 57 -9.66 9.38 8.47
CA GLU A 57 -10.65 8.43 7.96
C GLU A 57 -10.68 7.19 8.83
N THR A 58 -11.62 6.31 8.60
CA THR A 58 -11.67 5.00 9.23
C THR A 58 -11.73 3.90 8.17
N LEU A 59 -11.09 2.78 8.47
CA LEU A 59 -11.14 1.61 7.60
C LEU A 59 -12.56 1.04 7.53
N ARG A 60 -13.11 0.98 6.35
CA ARG A 60 -14.37 0.28 6.05
C ARG A 60 -14.20 -1.23 6.12
N TYR A 61 -13.04 -1.73 5.69
CA TYR A 61 -12.67 -3.14 5.67
C TYR A 61 -11.49 -3.38 6.60
N ALA A 62 -11.48 -4.52 7.30
CA ALA A 62 -10.32 -4.94 8.05
C ALA A 62 -9.19 -5.34 7.12
N CYS A 63 -7.96 -4.97 7.48
CA CYS A 63 -6.79 -5.24 6.68
C CYS A 63 -5.76 -6.04 7.48
N ALA A 64 -5.04 -6.92 6.79
CA ALA A 64 -3.87 -7.60 7.34
C ALA A 64 -2.72 -7.51 6.33
N GLY A 65 -1.50 -7.35 6.80
CA GLY A 65 -0.35 -7.24 5.91
C GLY A 65 0.94 -6.97 6.63
N THR A 66 1.97 -6.73 5.86
CA THR A 66 3.30 -6.34 6.36
C THR A 66 3.48 -4.84 6.22
N GLY A 67 3.96 -4.19 7.27
CA GLY A 67 4.14 -2.75 7.24
C GLY A 67 4.69 -2.16 8.53
N LEU A 68 4.51 -0.87 8.72
CA LEU A 68 4.93 -0.12 9.89
C LEU A 68 3.72 0.39 10.66
N LEU A 69 3.72 0.19 11.98
CA LEU A 69 2.81 0.86 12.88
C LEU A 69 3.45 2.16 13.38
N LEU A 70 3.32 3.22 12.60
CA LEU A 70 3.72 4.53 13.05
C LEU A 70 2.72 5.05 14.10
N PRO A 71 3.16 5.82 15.12
CA PRO A 71 2.32 6.23 16.24
C PRO A 71 1.03 6.95 15.84
N GLN A 72 1.01 7.58 14.68
CA GLN A 72 -0.11 8.39 14.20
C GLN A 72 -0.79 7.81 12.96
N ASN A 73 -0.17 6.85 12.29
CA ASN A 73 -0.69 6.35 11.02
C ASN A 73 -0.05 5.02 10.62
N PRO A 74 -0.81 3.94 10.49
CA PRO A 74 -0.27 2.68 9.98
C PRO A 74 0.07 2.79 8.49
N VAL A 75 1.14 2.11 8.07
CA VAL A 75 1.55 1.98 6.68
C VAL A 75 1.59 0.50 6.34
N LEU A 76 0.95 0.09 5.26
CA LEU A 76 1.08 -1.25 4.70
C LEU A 76 1.93 -1.20 3.42
N TYR A 77 2.91 -2.08 3.34
CA TYR A 77 3.70 -2.29 2.11
C TYR A 77 3.03 -3.31 1.20
N GLU A 78 2.35 -4.25 1.80
CA GLU A 78 1.57 -5.32 1.17
C GLU A 78 0.47 -5.78 2.12
N GLY A 79 -0.58 -6.34 1.58
CA GLY A 79 -1.66 -6.86 2.42
C GLY A 79 -2.88 -7.31 1.65
N LEU A 80 -3.88 -7.67 2.43
CA LEU A 80 -5.20 -8.02 1.96
C LEU A 80 -6.25 -7.44 2.90
N ASN A 81 -7.47 -7.32 2.39
CA ASN A 81 -8.61 -6.99 3.23
C ASN A 81 -9.57 -8.18 3.41
N ASP A 82 -10.55 -8.02 4.27
CA ASP A 82 -11.57 -9.04 4.57
C ASP A 82 -12.59 -9.27 3.45
N GLN A 83 -12.45 -8.58 2.31
CA GLN A 83 -13.19 -8.82 1.07
C GLN A 83 -12.39 -9.64 0.04
N GLY A 84 -11.13 -9.97 0.35
CA GLY A 84 -10.23 -10.71 -0.53
C GLY A 84 -9.46 -9.85 -1.52
N LEU A 85 -9.58 -8.52 -1.48
CA LEU A 85 -8.70 -7.64 -2.25
C LEU A 85 -7.28 -7.73 -1.69
N MET A 86 -6.31 -8.03 -2.55
CA MET A 86 -4.89 -8.16 -2.22
C MET A 86 -4.06 -7.19 -3.05
N GLY A 87 -2.96 -6.72 -2.49
CA GLY A 87 -2.04 -5.88 -3.23
C GLY A 87 -0.77 -5.53 -2.48
N GLY A 88 0.09 -4.82 -3.16
CA GLY A 88 1.33 -4.31 -2.61
C GLY A 88 1.82 -3.10 -3.37
N GLN A 89 2.56 -2.26 -2.69
CA GLN A 89 3.16 -1.08 -3.27
C GLN A 89 4.61 -1.39 -3.66
N LEU A 90 4.93 -1.20 -4.94
CA LEU A 90 6.26 -1.35 -5.48
C LEU A 90 6.82 0.03 -5.82
N TYR A 91 8.02 0.32 -5.34
CA TYR A 91 8.68 1.59 -5.64
C TYR A 91 9.35 1.56 -7.01
N TYR A 92 8.98 2.51 -7.86
CA TYR A 92 9.55 2.64 -9.20
C TYR A 92 10.54 3.81 -9.24
N ARG A 93 11.72 3.55 -8.69
CA ARG A 93 12.76 4.56 -8.50
C ARG A 93 13.16 5.24 -9.80
N SER A 94 13.32 6.55 -9.77
CA SER A 94 13.70 7.42 -10.89
C SER A 94 12.64 7.58 -11.99
N PHE A 95 11.55 6.84 -11.94
CA PHE A 95 10.48 6.93 -12.94
C PHE A 95 9.13 7.35 -12.35
N ALA A 96 8.95 7.18 -11.03
CA ALA A 96 7.75 7.65 -10.38
C ALA A 96 7.68 9.17 -10.45
N ALA A 97 6.59 9.69 -11.00
CA ALA A 97 6.28 11.12 -11.04
C ALA A 97 4.98 11.35 -10.25
N TYR A 98 4.96 12.41 -9.50
CA TYR A 98 3.80 12.83 -8.72
C TYR A 98 3.38 14.22 -9.18
N PRO A 99 2.07 14.52 -9.25
CA PRO A 99 1.61 15.83 -9.64
C PRO A 99 2.10 16.89 -8.63
N ASP A 100 2.55 18.01 -9.15
CA ASP A 100 2.87 19.19 -8.35
C ASP A 100 1.58 19.90 -7.97
N GLY A 101 1.31 19.94 -6.66
CA GLY A 101 0.14 20.61 -6.11
C GLY A 101 -1.12 19.76 -6.02
N LEU A 102 -2.10 20.28 -5.29
CA LEU A 102 -3.35 19.57 -4.93
C LEU A 102 -4.55 20.00 -5.80
N ASP A 103 -4.32 20.74 -6.86
CA ASP A 103 -5.40 21.39 -7.64
C ASP A 103 -5.96 20.47 -8.74
N THR A 104 -6.23 19.23 -8.39
CA THR A 104 -6.86 18.28 -9.32
C THR A 104 -8.36 18.12 -9.10
N GLY A 105 -8.93 18.79 -8.10
CA GLY A 105 -10.30 18.53 -7.63
C GLY A 105 -10.49 17.15 -7.03
N LYS A 106 -9.45 16.33 -6.98
CA LYS A 106 -9.44 14.99 -6.38
C LYS A 106 -8.90 15.04 -4.94
N ARG A 107 -9.33 14.09 -4.14
CA ARG A 107 -8.82 13.93 -2.78
C ARG A 107 -7.39 13.41 -2.81
N PRO A 108 -6.42 14.10 -2.17
CA PRO A 108 -5.04 13.66 -2.19
C PRO A 108 -4.84 12.44 -1.27
N VAL A 109 -4.00 11.52 -1.72
CA VAL A 109 -3.49 10.40 -0.91
C VAL A 109 -1.97 10.38 -1.06
N GLN A 110 -1.25 10.44 0.04
CA GLN A 110 0.21 10.33 -0.02
C GLN A 110 0.65 8.91 -0.36
N PRO A 111 1.71 8.73 -1.16
CA PRO A 111 2.15 7.41 -1.61
C PRO A 111 2.30 6.37 -0.50
N PRO A 112 2.88 6.65 0.69
CA PRO A 112 3.01 5.65 1.75
C PRO A 112 1.67 5.11 2.27
N PHE A 113 0.59 5.87 2.14
CA PHE A 113 -0.74 5.51 2.66
C PHE A 113 -1.69 4.98 1.59
N LEU A 114 -1.27 4.99 0.32
CA LEU A 114 -2.12 4.62 -0.81
C LEU A 114 -2.64 3.18 -0.68
N LEU A 115 -1.76 2.23 -0.39
CA LEU A 115 -2.18 0.82 -0.30
C LEU A 115 -3.19 0.61 0.83
N LEU A 116 -2.93 1.18 2.02
CA LEU A 116 -3.86 1.09 3.13
C LEU A 116 -5.21 1.73 2.79
N HIS A 117 -5.19 2.88 2.11
CA HIS A 117 -6.40 3.55 1.66
C HIS A 117 -7.22 2.66 0.71
N LEU A 118 -6.59 2.09 -0.30
CA LEU A 118 -7.27 1.20 -1.25
C LEU A 118 -7.83 -0.06 -0.58
N LEU A 119 -7.02 -0.76 0.22
CA LEU A 119 -7.47 -1.95 0.94
C LEU A 119 -8.56 -1.63 1.97
N GLY A 120 -8.44 -0.48 2.63
CA GLY A 120 -9.38 -0.08 3.66
C GLY A 120 -10.73 0.43 3.13
N GLN A 121 -10.80 0.90 1.89
CA GLN A 121 -12.00 1.52 1.33
C GLN A 121 -12.63 0.74 0.19
N CYS A 122 -11.88 -0.13 -0.50
CA CYS A 122 -12.34 -0.83 -1.70
C CYS A 122 -12.48 -2.34 -1.45
N ALA A 123 -13.55 -2.94 -1.99
CA ALA A 123 -13.79 -4.37 -1.93
C ALA A 123 -13.20 -5.11 -3.13
N THR A 124 -13.08 -4.46 -4.28
CA THR A 124 -12.66 -5.07 -5.55
C THR A 124 -11.61 -4.22 -6.27
N VAL A 125 -10.95 -4.82 -7.24
CA VAL A 125 -10.00 -4.10 -8.12
C VAL A 125 -10.69 -2.98 -8.89
N GLU A 126 -11.91 -3.20 -9.34
CA GLU A 126 -12.69 -2.18 -10.08
C GLU A 126 -13.03 -0.97 -9.20
N GLU A 127 -13.31 -1.21 -7.91
CA GLU A 127 -13.49 -0.11 -6.95
C GLU A 127 -12.18 0.64 -6.72
N ALA A 128 -11.06 -0.08 -6.57
CA ALA A 128 -9.75 0.53 -6.42
C ALA A 128 -9.35 1.39 -7.63
N VAL A 129 -9.62 0.92 -8.86
CA VAL A 129 -9.37 1.69 -10.08
C VAL A 129 -10.23 2.97 -10.15
N ARG A 130 -11.47 2.92 -9.68
CA ARG A 130 -12.33 4.12 -9.62
C ARG A 130 -11.92 5.10 -8.52
N CYS A 131 -11.25 4.61 -7.49
CA CYS A 131 -10.75 5.42 -6.38
C CYS A 131 -9.50 6.25 -6.77
N LEU A 132 -8.72 5.79 -7.74
CA LEU A 132 -7.52 6.45 -8.28
C LEU A 132 -7.90 7.51 -9.33
#